data_3cb26e5e43e90254a8821d8325ca84e5
#
_entry.id   3cb26e5e43e90254a8821d8325ca84e5
#
_cell.length_a   1.000
_cell.length_b   1.000
_cell.length_c   1.000
_cell.angle_alpha   90.00
_cell.angle_beta   90.00
_cell.angle_gamma   90.00
#
_symmetry.space_group_name_H-M   'P 1'
#
loop_
_entity.id
_entity.type
_entity.pdbx_description
1 polymer ?
#
loop_
_entity_poly.entity_id
_entity_poly.type
_entity_poly.pdbx_seq_one_letter_code
_entity_poly.pdbx_strand_id
1 'polypeptide(L)'
;YSYGEGNAFELSDGKTTKLNEKDTINRPIKFISYSNKIKPEIKKIYQDIGVAENVKMKSSLKFCVVAAGEYDGYVAEPRAYEWDIAAGHAILVHSGGSVTDFDGNEILYGKKDLKNPSIILKSKNIL
;
A
#
# COMPACT_ATOMS: atom_id res chain seq x y z
N TYR A 1 -13.95 3.34 0.43
CA TYR A 1 -14.11 4.10 1.68
C TYR A 1 -13.84 3.25 2.91
N SER A 2 -13.56 3.90 4.00
CA SER A 2 -13.41 3.21 5.30
C SER A 2 -13.87 4.12 6.44
N TYR A 3 -14.19 3.52 7.61
CA TYR A 3 -14.59 4.27 8.79
C TYR A 3 -14.08 3.66 10.12
N GLY A 4 -13.00 2.91 10.06
CA GLY A 4 -12.35 2.32 11.23
C GLY A 4 -11.74 0.97 10.92
N GLU A 5 -10.95 0.46 11.85
CA GLU A 5 -10.30 -0.83 11.72
C GLU A 5 -11.32 -1.95 11.44
N GLY A 6 -11.03 -2.77 10.46
CA GLY A 6 -11.92 -3.83 9.99
C GLY A 6 -13.09 -3.37 9.13
N ASN A 7 -13.19 -2.08 8.81
CA ASN A 7 -14.31 -1.50 8.04
C ASN A 7 -13.82 -0.73 6.82
N ALA A 8 -13.25 -1.44 5.86
CA ALA A 8 -12.89 -0.93 4.54
C ALA A 8 -13.74 -1.61 3.47
N PHE A 9 -14.20 -0.83 2.49
CA PHE A 9 -15.17 -1.27 1.49
C PHE A 9 -14.84 -0.73 0.10
N GLU A 10 -15.13 -1.53 -0.90
CA GLU A 10 -15.18 -1.13 -2.31
C GLU A 10 -16.64 -1.03 -2.75
N LEU A 11 -16.99 0.09 -3.38
CA LEU A 11 -18.28 0.28 -4.04
C LEU A 11 -18.02 0.28 -5.55
N SER A 12 -18.55 -0.71 -6.26
CA SER A 12 -18.41 -0.86 -7.70
C SER A 12 -19.71 -1.36 -8.30
N ASP A 13 -20.21 -0.67 -9.33
CA ASP A 13 -21.45 -1.03 -10.04
C ASP A 13 -22.66 -1.26 -9.10
N GLY A 14 -22.79 -0.42 -8.08
CA GLY A 14 -23.87 -0.51 -7.09
C GLY A 14 -23.69 -1.63 -6.06
N LYS A 15 -22.61 -2.39 -6.13
CA LYS A 15 -22.29 -3.47 -5.18
C LYS A 15 -21.22 -2.99 -4.20
N THR A 16 -21.46 -3.21 -2.90
CA THR A 16 -20.49 -2.96 -1.83
C THR A 16 -19.81 -4.26 -1.43
N THR A 17 -18.48 -4.29 -1.47
CA THR A 17 -17.67 -5.44 -1.07
C THR A 17 -16.77 -5.06 0.09
N LYS A 18 -16.76 -5.87 1.16
CA LYS A 18 -15.87 -5.66 2.31
C LYS A 18 -14.46 -6.18 1.96
N LEU A 19 -13.42 -5.39 2.30
CA LEU A 19 -12.04 -5.66 1.89
C LEU A 19 -11.18 -6.36 2.97
N ASN A 20 -11.76 -6.77 4.08
CA ASN A 20 -10.99 -7.25 5.24
C ASN A 20 -10.66 -8.74 5.24
N GLU A 21 -11.26 -9.52 4.36
CA GLU A 21 -10.97 -10.94 4.26
C GLU A 21 -9.59 -11.16 3.63
N LYS A 22 -8.78 -11.99 4.31
CA LYS A 22 -7.46 -12.37 3.82
C LYS A 22 -7.60 -13.55 2.86
N ASP A 23 -7.09 -13.37 1.66
CA ASP A 23 -7.06 -14.43 0.64
C ASP A 23 -5.76 -15.22 0.68
N THR A 24 -5.83 -16.51 0.36
CA THR A 24 -4.64 -17.30 0.04
C THR A 24 -4.19 -16.93 -1.37
N ILE A 25 -2.96 -16.39 -1.49
CA ILE A 25 -2.42 -16.02 -2.79
C ILE A 25 -1.85 -17.25 -3.48
N ASN A 26 -2.41 -17.61 -4.64
CA ASN A 26 -1.91 -18.69 -5.50
C ASN A 26 -1.16 -18.15 -6.73
N ARG A 27 -0.63 -16.95 -6.64
CA ARG A 27 0.11 -16.26 -7.70
C ARG A 27 1.40 -15.66 -7.15
N PRO A 28 2.37 -15.32 -8.00
CA PRO A 28 3.56 -14.59 -7.57
C PRO A 28 3.20 -13.25 -6.89
N ILE A 29 4.00 -12.83 -5.91
CA ILE A 29 3.83 -11.54 -5.25
C ILE A 29 4.08 -10.43 -6.26
N LYS A 30 3.08 -9.54 -6.41
CA LYS A 30 3.10 -8.48 -7.39
C LYS A 30 2.98 -7.11 -6.73
N PHE A 31 4.00 -6.27 -6.91
CA PHE A 31 4.04 -4.91 -6.37
C PHE A 31 3.75 -3.86 -7.45
N ILE A 32 3.35 -2.69 -6.99
CA ILE A 32 3.28 -1.48 -7.81
C ILE A 32 4.60 -0.75 -7.67
N SER A 33 5.07 -0.15 -8.77
CA SER A 33 6.21 0.75 -8.78
C SER A 33 5.81 2.10 -9.40
N TYR A 34 6.49 3.17 -9.02
CA TYR A 34 6.27 4.48 -9.62
C TYR A 34 7.12 4.68 -10.90
N SER A 35 8.11 3.83 -11.12
CA SER A 35 9.04 3.89 -12.24
C SER A 35 9.41 2.50 -12.74
N ASN A 36 9.79 2.40 -14.00
CA ASN A 36 10.36 1.17 -14.57
C ASN A 36 11.80 0.93 -14.10
N LYS A 37 12.49 1.98 -13.63
CA LYS A 37 13.83 1.90 -13.05
C LYS A 37 13.72 1.80 -11.54
N ILE A 38 14.02 0.62 -11.01
CA ILE A 38 13.96 0.35 -9.57
C ILE A 38 15.33 0.61 -8.96
N LYS A 39 15.39 1.48 -7.95
CA LYS A 39 16.62 1.80 -7.22
C LYS A 39 17.15 0.57 -6.46
N PRO A 40 18.48 0.45 -6.25
CA PRO A 40 19.06 -0.71 -5.55
C PRO A 40 18.49 -0.95 -4.15
N GLU A 41 18.22 0.10 -3.39
CA GLU A 41 17.60 0.01 -2.06
C GLU A 41 16.21 -0.62 -2.13
N ILE A 42 15.39 -0.22 -3.09
CA ILE A 42 14.05 -0.78 -3.29
C ILE A 42 14.14 -2.21 -3.82
N LYS A 43 15.10 -2.52 -4.69
CA LYS A 43 15.34 -3.90 -5.16
C LYS A 43 15.63 -4.83 -3.99
N LYS A 44 16.43 -4.39 -3.03
CA LYS A 44 16.72 -5.17 -1.83
C LYS A 44 15.44 -5.47 -1.04
N ILE A 45 14.59 -4.47 -0.83
CA ILE A 45 13.31 -4.63 -0.16
C ILE A 45 12.43 -5.64 -0.91
N TYR A 46 12.38 -5.55 -2.25
CA TYR A 46 11.65 -6.50 -3.09
C TYR A 46 12.17 -7.94 -2.91
N GLN A 47 13.49 -8.12 -2.86
CA GLN A 47 14.10 -9.43 -2.64
C GLN A 47 13.74 -9.99 -1.25
N ASP A 48 13.81 -9.16 -0.23
CA ASP A 48 13.50 -9.55 1.16
C ASP A 48 12.03 -9.98 1.32
N ILE A 49 11.11 -9.35 0.58
CA ILE A 49 9.68 -9.68 0.59
C ILE A 49 9.37 -10.87 -0.34
N GLY A 50 10.18 -11.10 -1.36
CA GLY A 50 9.92 -12.11 -2.39
C GLY A 50 9.06 -11.60 -3.53
N VAL A 51 9.13 -10.31 -3.88
CA VAL A 51 8.40 -9.70 -5.00
C VAL A 51 8.89 -10.30 -6.32
N ALA A 52 7.98 -10.92 -7.07
CA ALA A 52 8.29 -11.53 -8.35
C ALA A 52 8.01 -10.61 -9.55
N GLU A 53 7.02 -9.74 -9.43
CA GLU A 53 6.59 -8.84 -10.50
C GLU A 53 6.32 -7.44 -9.97
N ASN A 54 6.57 -6.43 -10.80
CA ASN A 54 6.12 -5.07 -10.49
C ASN A 54 5.48 -4.42 -11.72
N VAL A 55 4.48 -3.56 -11.46
CA VAL A 55 3.73 -2.85 -12.49
C VAL A 55 3.73 -1.37 -12.16
N LYS A 56 4.02 -0.54 -13.14
CA LYS A 56 4.03 0.92 -12.96
C LYS A 56 2.61 1.47 -12.81
N MET A 57 2.40 2.24 -11.76
CA MET A 57 1.15 2.97 -11.52
C MET A 57 1.45 4.31 -10.85
N LYS A 58 0.99 5.39 -11.47
CA LYS A 58 1.14 6.76 -10.94
C LYS A 58 -0.22 7.28 -10.48
N SER A 59 -0.65 6.90 -9.30
CA SER A 59 -1.90 7.38 -8.73
C SER A 59 -1.99 7.06 -7.24
N SER A 60 -2.72 7.87 -6.48
CA SER A 60 -3.08 7.54 -5.10
C SER A 60 -4.01 6.32 -5.01
N LEU A 61 -4.64 5.92 -6.10
CA LEU A 61 -5.41 4.66 -6.21
C LEU A 61 -4.58 3.43 -5.87
N LYS A 62 -3.24 3.50 -5.89
CA LYS A 62 -2.38 2.38 -5.49
C LYS A 62 -2.69 1.86 -4.08
N PHE A 63 -3.07 2.73 -3.16
CA PHE A 63 -3.50 2.32 -1.82
C PHE A 63 -4.77 1.47 -1.88
N CYS A 64 -5.72 1.84 -2.74
CA CYS A 64 -6.99 1.14 -2.90
C CYS A 64 -6.81 -0.24 -3.53
N VAL A 65 -5.98 -0.36 -4.58
CA VAL A 65 -5.76 -1.67 -5.22
C VAL A 65 -4.93 -2.61 -4.35
N VAL A 66 -4.08 -2.07 -3.47
CA VAL A 66 -3.40 -2.88 -2.44
C VAL A 66 -4.39 -3.30 -1.34
N ALA A 67 -5.27 -2.39 -0.90
CA ALA A 67 -6.32 -2.70 0.07
C ALA A 67 -7.29 -3.79 -0.45
N ALA A 68 -7.63 -3.75 -1.74
CA ALA A 68 -8.46 -4.75 -2.40
C ALA A 68 -7.75 -6.10 -2.62
N GLY A 69 -6.42 -6.14 -2.47
CA GLY A 69 -5.65 -7.36 -2.70
C GLY A 69 -5.36 -7.66 -4.18
N GLU A 70 -5.65 -6.73 -5.08
CA GLU A 70 -5.31 -6.86 -6.51
C GLU A 70 -3.81 -6.81 -6.73
N TYR A 71 -3.11 -6.02 -5.92
CA TYR A 71 -1.67 -5.96 -5.80
C TYR A 71 -1.27 -6.17 -4.34
N ASP A 72 -0.03 -6.59 -4.13
CA ASP A 72 0.41 -7.00 -2.80
C ASP A 72 1.13 -5.88 -2.04
N GLY A 73 1.65 -4.87 -2.75
CA GLY A 73 2.30 -3.76 -2.09
C GLY A 73 2.88 -2.71 -3.02
N TYR A 74 3.55 -1.74 -2.39
CA TYR A 74 4.24 -0.63 -3.05
C TYR A 74 5.37 -0.15 -2.15
N VAL A 75 6.49 0.23 -2.75
CA VAL A 75 7.66 0.77 -2.05
C VAL A 75 8.09 2.05 -2.74
N ALA A 76 8.32 3.11 -1.97
CA ALA A 76 8.85 4.36 -2.49
C ALA A 76 9.74 5.07 -1.47
N GLU A 77 10.79 5.72 -1.96
CA GLU A 77 11.53 6.71 -1.21
C GLU A 77 10.67 7.96 -0.96
N PRO A 78 11.10 8.90 -0.07
CA PRO A 78 10.33 10.10 0.25
C PRO A 78 9.95 10.91 -0.99
N ARG A 79 8.65 11.16 -1.21
CA ARG A 79 8.15 11.87 -2.39
C ARG A 79 6.77 12.49 -2.28
N ALA A 80 6.04 12.21 -1.21
CA ALA A 80 4.66 12.66 -1.05
C ALA A 80 4.47 13.48 0.22
N TYR A 81 3.47 14.35 0.20
CA TYR A 81 3.02 15.06 1.38
C TYR A 81 1.93 14.28 2.12
N GLU A 82 1.67 14.67 3.37
CA GLU A 82 0.69 13.95 4.21
C GLU A 82 -0.69 13.88 3.58
N TRP A 83 -1.14 14.97 2.93
CA TRP A 83 -2.45 15.01 2.27
C TRP A 83 -2.56 14.12 1.02
N ASP A 84 -1.43 13.74 0.43
CA ASP A 84 -1.43 12.84 -0.74
C ASP A 84 -1.75 11.39 -0.35
N ILE A 85 -1.51 10.99 0.89
CA ILE A 85 -1.61 9.59 1.30
C ILE A 85 -2.61 9.32 2.42
N ALA A 86 -3.05 10.34 3.17
CA ALA A 86 -3.83 10.14 4.41
C ALA A 86 -5.10 9.29 4.19
N ALA A 87 -5.89 9.59 3.17
CA ALA A 87 -7.11 8.84 2.87
C ALA A 87 -6.82 7.39 2.45
N GLY A 88 -5.86 7.20 1.54
CA GLY A 88 -5.43 5.86 1.11
C GLY A 88 -4.82 5.04 2.23
N HIS A 89 -4.00 5.68 3.07
CA HIS A 89 -3.42 5.06 4.27
C HIS A 89 -4.51 4.49 5.18
N ALA A 90 -5.53 5.30 5.49
CA ALA A 90 -6.66 4.85 6.31
C ALA A 90 -7.38 3.64 5.70
N ILE A 91 -7.68 3.69 4.40
CA ILE A 91 -8.35 2.58 3.71
C ILE A 91 -7.51 1.30 3.78
N LEU A 92 -6.21 1.39 3.52
CA LEU A 92 -5.32 0.22 3.54
C LEU A 92 -5.21 -0.39 4.94
N VAL A 93 -4.97 0.42 5.97
CA VAL A 93 -4.87 -0.06 7.36
C VAL A 93 -6.22 -0.64 7.82
N HIS A 94 -7.33 0.03 7.53
CA HIS A 94 -8.66 -0.46 7.88
C HIS A 94 -9.04 -1.76 7.15
N SER A 95 -8.41 -2.06 6.01
CA SER A 95 -8.57 -3.34 5.30
C SER A 95 -7.72 -4.48 5.88
N GLY A 96 -6.88 -4.19 6.87
CA GLY A 96 -5.95 -5.16 7.46
C GLY A 96 -4.54 -5.13 6.87
N GLY A 97 -4.26 -4.21 5.95
CA GLY A 97 -2.92 -4.00 5.42
C GLY A 97 -2.04 -3.14 6.33
N SER A 98 -0.86 -2.79 5.87
CA SER A 98 0.08 -1.94 6.62
C SER A 98 0.72 -0.86 5.77
N VAL A 99 1.08 0.25 6.43
CA VAL A 99 1.85 1.35 5.86
C VAL A 99 2.95 1.70 6.85
N THR A 100 4.19 1.50 6.46
CA THR A 100 5.36 1.78 7.31
C THR A 100 6.41 2.57 6.54
N ASP A 101 7.39 3.12 7.27
CA ASP A 101 8.64 3.57 6.65
C ASP A 101 9.58 2.37 6.38
N PHE A 102 10.79 2.64 5.88
CA PHE A 102 11.76 1.57 5.57
C PHE A 102 12.32 0.89 6.82
N ASP A 103 12.21 1.53 7.98
CA ASP A 103 12.64 0.98 9.27
C ASP A 103 11.52 0.22 10.00
N GLY A 104 10.34 0.15 9.39
CA GLY A 104 9.18 -0.54 9.96
C GLY A 104 8.33 0.29 10.91
N ASN A 105 8.61 1.59 11.04
CA ASN A 105 7.83 2.48 11.89
C ASN A 105 6.54 2.94 11.21
N GLU A 106 5.52 3.21 12.01
CA GLU A 106 4.27 3.78 11.52
C GLU A 106 4.49 5.18 10.93
N ILE A 107 3.71 5.51 9.91
CA ILE A 107 3.68 6.85 9.33
C ILE A 107 2.83 7.76 10.22
N LEU A 108 3.44 8.79 10.75
CA LEU A 108 2.78 9.77 11.63
C LEU A 108 2.36 11.02 10.86
N TYR A 109 1.32 11.67 11.33
CA TYR A 109 0.75 12.89 10.75
C TYR A 109 0.95 14.09 11.67
N GLY A 110 0.92 15.29 11.09
CA GLY A 110 1.16 16.53 11.83
C GLY A 110 2.64 16.88 11.94
N LYS A 111 3.47 16.39 11.03
CA LYS A 111 4.89 16.75 10.97
C LYS A 111 5.06 18.22 10.57
N LYS A 112 6.14 18.86 11.03
CA LYS A 112 6.39 20.30 10.81
C LYS A 112 6.38 20.70 9.33
N ASP A 113 6.97 19.89 8.45
CA ASP A 113 7.05 20.13 7.01
C ASP A 113 5.95 19.41 6.20
N LEU A 114 5.12 18.60 6.86
CA LEU A 114 4.04 17.80 6.26
C LEU A 114 4.51 16.84 5.17
N LYS A 115 5.81 16.53 5.14
CA LYS A 115 6.40 15.57 4.18
C LYS A 115 6.46 14.17 4.77
N ASN A 116 6.18 13.17 3.94
CA ASN A 116 6.29 11.77 4.35
C ASN A 116 7.72 11.24 4.14
N PRO A 117 8.15 10.30 5.00
CA PRO A 117 9.36 9.53 4.77
C PRO A 117 9.18 8.54 3.61
N SER A 118 10.13 7.65 3.43
CA SER A 118 9.97 6.45 2.62
C SER A 118 8.77 5.64 3.10
N ILE A 119 8.09 4.96 2.18
CA ILE A 119 6.91 4.16 2.54
C ILE A 119 6.97 2.76 1.94
N ILE A 120 6.44 1.79 2.71
CA ILE A 120 6.16 0.44 2.27
C ILE A 120 4.69 0.16 2.55
N LEU A 121 3.92 -0.13 1.49
CA LEU A 121 2.55 -0.63 1.59
C LEU A 121 2.57 -2.14 1.48
N LYS A 122 1.82 -2.82 2.33
CA LYS A 122 1.59 -4.26 2.22
C LYS A 122 0.10 -4.55 2.35
N SER A 123 -0.42 -5.39 1.47
CA SER A 123 -1.78 -5.88 1.60
C SER A 123 -1.89 -6.86 2.77
N LYS A 124 -3.12 -7.05 3.27
CA LYS A 124 -3.44 -8.07 4.27
C LYS A 124 -3.01 -9.49 3.86
N ASN A 125 -2.91 -9.74 2.55
CA ASN A 125 -2.63 -11.07 2.01
C ASN A 125 -1.18 -11.52 2.18
N ILE A 126 -0.24 -10.57 2.39
CA ILE A 126 1.19 -10.86 2.58
C ILE A 126 1.70 -10.50 3.97
N LEU A 127 0.80 -10.19 4.88
CA LEU A 127 1.14 -9.90 6.27
C LEU A 127 1.07 -11.14 7.17
#